data_7992cb6891564e8f439209e5531cc92a
#
_entry.id   7992cb6891564e8f439209e5531cc92a
#
_cell.length_a   1.000
_cell.length_b   1.000
_cell.length_c   1.000
_cell.angle_alpha   90.00
_cell.angle_beta   90.00
_cell.angle_gamma   90.00
#
_symmetry.space_group_name_H-M   'P 1'
#
loop_
_entity.id
_entity.type
_entity.pdbx_description
1 polymer ?
#
loop_
_entity_poly.entity_id
_entity_poly.type
_entity_poly.pdbx_seq_one_letter_code
_entity_poly.pdbx_strand_id
1 'polypeptide(L)'
;MPVHKEISTFSTVYHVVLLILKVAVLYIQMLLGINKNEAVKGNSTSREKASFKDKIIDAKDFNEIVAISGYRAREHVVTTRDGYLLVVHKLEKIHSDFATYTSKPVVYMHHGLLTNSELWVLGSTKEKTLPYLLVDAGYDVYLGNNRGNKYSRKHLKLSASDPKFWDFSLDEFSYFDIPDTIEYIQNLYKTKGRDNVVSRMNWASSERLSIPNDTGSLTPISLLNSTSTLATYPTQDTVDVVYIGFSQGCSQLVASLGLYPELNSKIKMFIGLSPAIIPLNLNHPIFKLIVNQTASDNAFLYSIFGRRAILPSVSFWSTAFGAKIYEIIVDKSLSLLFGWTGVNISKDQKLVGYPHMFSNSSVKSLLHWFQIIKAGRFQMFDETCSCGLTRLSSLSSKSKAKGNRVTPFPITDHLNVPMYLFYGDSDILVDIEKTKSLIVDNNVQMQDKLKVELCENYEHMDTLWGDHVYEDVFRKILMELDKMDK
;
A
#
# COMPACT_ATOMS: atom_id res chain seq x y z
N MET A 1 -16.99 29.27 -4.40
CA MET A 1 -17.15 28.24 -5.41
C MET A 1 -16.11 28.49 -6.51
N PRO A 2 -15.08 27.68 -6.65
CA PRO A 2 -14.17 27.83 -7.77
C PRO A 2 -14.85 27.30 -9.04
N VAL A 3 -14.85 28.13 -10.07
CA VAL A 3 -15.41 27.82 -11.39
C VAL A 3 -14.47 26.79 -12.05
N HIS A 4 -14.84 25.52 -12.05
CA HIS A 4 -14.16 24.52 -12.86
C HIS A 4 -14.41 24.83 -14.35
N LYS A 5 -13.36 25.28 -15.03
CA LYS A 5 -13.35 25.39 -16.50
C LYS A 5 -13.53 23.99 -17.08
N GLU A 6 -14.62 23.77 -17.81
CA GLU A 6 -14.79 22.55 -18.62
C GLU A 6 -13.68 22.48 -19.67
N ILE A 7 -12.74 21.56 -19.47
CA ILE A 7 -11.72 21.26 -20.46
C ILE A 7 -12.36 20.38 -21.53
N SER A 8 -12.34 20.82 -22.79
CA SER A 8 -12.95 20.05 -23.89
C SER A 8 -12.24 18.70 -24.07
N THR A 9 -13.01 17.66 -24.38
CA THR A 9 -12.51 16.28 -24.60
C THR A 9 -11.37 16.24 -25.63
N PHE A 10 -11.46 17.08 -26.65
CA PHE A 10 -10.44 17.23 -27.68
C PHE A 10 -9.12 17.77 -27.14
N SER A 11 -9.19 18.78 -26.26
CA SER A 11 -8.02 19.35 -25.60
C SER A 11 -7.31 18.31 -24.72
N THR A 12 -8.07 17.46 -24.07
CA THR A 12 -7.53 16.43 -23.17
C THR A 12 -6.84 15.29 -23.93
N VAL A 13 -7.46 14.80 -25.00
CA VAL A 13 -6.85 13.79 -25.90
C VAL A 13 -5.57 14.36 -26.52
N TYR A 14 -5.61 15.62 -26.98
CA TYR A 14 -4.43 16.32 -27.51
C TYR A 14 -3.28 16.35 -26.47
N HIS A 15 -3.56 16.70 -25.22
CA HIS A 15 -2.53 16.76 -24.17
C HIS A 15 -1.95 15.39 -23.81
N VAL A 16 -2.77 14.33 -23.82
CA VAL A 16 -2.30 12.95 -23.62
C VAL A 16 -1.39 12.51 -24.76
N VAL A 17 -1.82 12.72 -26.00
CA VAL A 17 -0.99 12.42 -27.19
C VAL A 17 0.30 13.22 -27.16
N LEU A 18 0.23 14.51 -26.82
CA LEU A 18 1.40 15.37 -26.69
C LEU A 18 2.35 14.91 -25.57
N LEU A 19 1.83 14.43 -24.44
CA LEU A 19 2.63 13.88 -23.36
C LEU A 19 3.33 12.58 -23.80
N ILE A 20 2.61 11.67 -24.46
CA ILE A 20 3.18 10.44 -25.01
C ILE A 20 4.28 10.77 -26.03
N LEU A 21 4.04 11.73 -26.93
CA LEU A 21 5.04 12.17 -27.90
C LEU A 21 6.26 12.80 -27.23
N LYS A 22 6.08 13.64 -26.21
CA LYS A 22 7.19 14.23 -25.46
C LYS A 22 8.02 13.17 -24.75
N VAL A 23 7.37 12.18 -24.12
CA VAL A 23 8.06 11.05 -23.48
C VAL A 23 8.82 10.21 -24.51
N ALA A 24 8.22 9.94 -25.68
CA ALA A 24 8.88 9.24 -26.76
C ALA A 24 10.09 10.02 -27.32
N VAL A 25 9.97 11.34 -27.49
CA VAL A 25 11.08 12.21 -27.94
C VAL A 25 12.20 12.23 -26.90
N LEU A 26 11.90 12.35 -25.61
CA LEU A 26 12.89 12.28 -24.54
C LEU A 26 13.60 10.94 -24.53
N TYR A 27 12.85 9.85 -24.72
CA TYR A 27 13.41 8.51 -24.83
C TYR A 27 14.35 8.35 -26.02
N ILE A 28 13.95 8.86 -27.20
CA ILE A 28 14.78 8.87 -28.42
C ILE A 28 16.04 9.73 -28.20
N GLN A 29 15.92 10.91 -27.58
CA GLN A 29 17.06 11.76 -27.25
C GLN A 29 18.04 11.07 -26.29
N MET A 30 17.53 10.31 -25.32
CA MET A 30 18.32 9.50 -24.42
C MET A 30 19.05 8.37 -25.16
N LEU A 31 18.35 7.63 -26.03
CA LEU A 31 18.96 6.57 -26.85
C LEU A 31 20.04 7.11 -27.80
N LEU A 32 19.84 8.29 -28.34
CA LEU A 32 20.80 8.95 -29.24
C LEU A 32 21.93 9.66 -28.50
N GLY A 33 21.91 9.66 -27.18
CA GLY A 33 22.96 10.29 -26.35
C GLY A 33 22.97 11.82 -26.43
N ILE A 34 21.91 12.46 -26.94
CA ILE A 34 21.85 13.90 -27.21
C ILE A 34 21.79 14.72 -25.90
N ASN A 35 21.35 14.14 -24.79
CA ASN A 35 21.24 14.80 -23.49
C ASN A 35 22.43 14.53 -22.52
N LYS A 36 23.57 14.08 -23.02
CA LYS A 36 24.76 13.86 -22.17
C LYS A 36 25.43 15.13 -21.64
N ASN A 37 24.97 16.32 -22.01
CA ASN A 37 25.67 17.56 -21.71
C ASN A 37 25.26 18.28 -20.41
N GLU A 38 24.33 17.76 -19.61
CA GLU A 38 24.07 18.25 -18.24
C GLU A 38 24.41 17.27 -17.12
N ALA A 39 24.80 16.04 -17.47
CA ALA A 39 25.34 15.08 -16.52
C ALA A 39 26.88 15.19 -16.54
N VAL A 40 27.43 15.79 -15.48
CA VAL A 40 28.83 15.66 -15.08
C VAL A 40 29.87 16.39 -15.94
N LYS A 41 29.96 17.73 -15.80
CA LYS A 41 31.23 18.41 -15.66
C LYS A 41 31.37 18.95 -14.23
N GLY A 42 31.42 18.06 -13.29
CA GLY A 42 31.95 18.28 -11.95
C GLY A 42 33.32 17.64 -11.91
N ASN A 43 34.36 18.44 -11.85
CA ASN A 43 35.74 18.03 -11.65
C ASN A 43 35.84 17.05 -10.46
N SER A 44 36.46 15.91 -10.70
CA SER A 44 36.85 14.92 -9.72
C SER A 44 37.97 15.43 -8.82
N THR A 45 37.59 16.18 -7.77
CA THR A 45 38.47 16.41 -6.61
C THR A 45 37.61 16.86 -5.43
N SER A 46 36.91 15.96 -4.88
CA SER A 46 36.42 15.75 -3.50
C SER A 46 35.21 14.81 -3.62
N ARG A 47 35.28 13.62 -3.06
CA ARG A 47 34.10 12.79 -2.76
C ARG A 47 33.31 13.56 -1.70
N GLU A 48 32.48 14.52 -2.09
CA GLU A 48 31.42 15.03 -1.23
C GLU A 48 30.61 13.80 -0.78
N LYS A 49 30.46 13.67 0.53
CA LYS A 49 29.60 12.60 1.08
C LYS A 49 28.21 12.82 0.50
N ALA A 50 27.71 11.84 -0.27
CA ALA A 50 26.35 11.86 -0.83
C ALA A 50 25.36 12.27 0.26
N SER A 51 24.46 13.20 -0.06
CA SER A 51 23.45 13.68 0.89
C SER A 51 22.51 12.53 1.30
N PHE A 52 21.79 12.68 2.41
CA PHE A 52 20.79 11.71 2.85
C PHE A 52 19.79 11.41 1.74
N LYS A 53 19.32 12.44 1.02
CA LYS A 53 18.40 12.31 -0.11
C LYS A 53 19.00 11.48 -1.24
N ASP A 54 20.22 11.80 -1.66
CA ASP A 54 20.88 11.11 -2.76
C ASP A 54 21.01 9.62 -2.46
N LYS A 55 21.33 9.26 -1.21
CA LYS A 55 21.40 7.86 -0.78
C LYS A 55 20.06 7.15 -0.89
N ILE A 56 18.93 7.80 -0.50
CA ILE A 56 17.62 7.19 -0.63
C ILE A 56 17.21 7.06 -2.10
N ILE A 57 17.46 8.08 -2.93
CA ILE A 57 17.16 8.04 -4.37
C ILE A 57 17.87 6.86 -5.04
N ASP A 58 19.11 6.57 -4.65
CA ASP A 58 19.94 5.51 -5.21
C ASP A 58 19.73 4.14 -4.56
N ALA A 59 18.95 4.07 -3.47
CA ALA A 59 18.67 2.81 -2.77
C ALA A 59 17.91 1.83 -3.69
N LYS A 60 18.23 0.55 -3.59
CA LYS A 60 17.69 -0.48 -4.51
C LYS A 60 16.40 -1.10 -4.01
N ASP A 61 16.23 -1.16 -2.70
CA ASP A 61 15.12 -1.86 -2.07
C ASP A 61 14.79 -1.30 -0.69
N PHE A 62 13.77 -1.88 -0.08
CA PHE A 62 13.29 -1.51 1.24
C PHE A 62 14.39 -1.57 2.32
N ASN A 63 15.24 -2.61 2.28
CA ASN A 63 16.28 -2.80 3.30
C ASN A 63 17.36 -1.71 3.23
N GLU A 64 17.78 -1.32 2.02
CA GLU A 64 18.72 -0.21 1.84
C GLU A 64 18.11 1.12 2.29
N ILE A 65 16.84 1.39 1.97
CA ILE A 65 16.15 2.63 2.39
C ILE A 65 16.12 2.76 3.91
N VAL A 66 15.69 1.72 4.61
CA VAL A 66 15.56 1.79 6.07
C VAL A 66 16.91 1.81 6.78
N ALA A 67 17.94 1.16 6.20
CA ALA A 67 19.30 1.16 6.73
C ALA A 67 19.92 2.57 6.71
N ILE A 68 19.67 3.36 5.67
CA ILE A 68 20.10 4.76 5.57
C ILE A 68 19.53 5.59 6.73
N SER A 69 18.32 5.26 7.20
CA SER A 69 17.63 5.93 8.29
C SER A 69 17.96 5.38 9.68
N GLY A 70 18.84 4.37 9.80
CA GLY A 70 19.25 3.77 11.06
C GLY A 70 18.33 2.65 11.56
N TYR A 71 17.53 2.08 10.66
CA TYR A 71 16.63 0.95 10.93
C TYR A 71 17.03 -0.26 10.11
N ARG A 72 16.52 -1.41 10.46
CA ARG A 72 16.59 -2.65 9.68
C ARG A 72 15.20 -3.22 9.48
N ALA A 73 15.01 -3.99 8.43
CA ALA A 73 13.80 -4.75 8.22
C ALA A 73 14.06 -6.24 8.35
N ARG A 74 13.06 -6.95 8.87
CA ARG A 74 12.96 -8.40 8.80
C ARG A 74 11.80 -8.74 7.88
N GLU A 75 12.08 -9.55 6.87
CA GLU A 75 11.06 -10.04 5.97
C GLU A 75 10.33 -11.24 6.56
N HIS A 76 9.01 -11.18 6.58
CA HIS A 76 8.12 -12.27 6.88
C HIS A 76 7.38 -12.67 5.59
N VAL A 77 7.27 -13.98 5.35
CA VAL A 77 6.52 -14.50 4.20
C VAL A 77 5.20 -15.08 4.71
N VAL A 78 4.11 -14.47 4.29
CA VAL A 78 2.75 -14.93 4.57
C VAL A 78 2.24 -15.73 3.38
N THR A 79 1.86 -16.97 3.60
CA THR A 79 1.19 -17.79 2.58
C THR A 79 -0.31 -17.59 2.73
N THR A 80 -0.96 -17.02 1.72
CA THR A 80 -2.42 -16.88 1.72
C THR A 80 -3.10 -18.23 1.47
N ARG A 81 -4.34 -18.37 1.92
CA ARG A 81 -5.14 -19.59 1.73
C ARG A 81 -5.32 -19.98 0.26
N ASP A 82 -5.28 -19.02 -0.65
CA ASP A 82 -5.32 -19.24 -2.10
C ASP A 82 -3.94 -19.39 -2.76
N GLY A 83 -2.84 -19.31 -1.97
CA GLY A 83 -1.50 -19.72 -2.38
C GLY A 83 -0.54 -18.61 -2.80
N TYR A 84 -0.86 -17.35 -2.62
CA TYR A 84 0.10 -16.25 -2.81
C TYR A 84 1.09 -16.18 -1.66
N LEU A 85 2.31 -15.76 -1.96
CA LEU A 85 3.38 -15.52 -0.99
C LEU A 85 3.55 -14.01 -0.84
N LEU A 86 3.06 -13.47 0.27
CA LEU A 86 3.12 -12.04 0.55
C LEU A 86 4.33 -11.74 1.44
N VAL A 87 5.07 -10.69 1.12
CA VAL A 87 6.17 -10.20 1.94
C VAL A 87 5.65 -9.10 2.86
N VAL A 88 5.89 -9.27 4.15
CA VAL A 88 5.60 -8.28 5.19
C VAL A 88 6.93 -7.89 5.85
N HIS A 89 7.23 -6.59 5.84
CA HIS A 89 8.45 -6.07 6.44
C HIS A 89 8.18 -5.69 7.90
N LYS A 90 8.84 -6.34 8.86
CA LYS A 90 8.89 -5.88 10.25
C LYS A 90 10.03 -4.89 10.39
N LEU A 91 9.73 -3.68 10.85
CA LEU A 91 10.72 -2.62 11.05
C LEU A 91 11.29 -2.69 12.47
N GLU A 92 12.61 -2.58 12.60
CA GLU A 92 13.34 -2.65 13.87
C GLU A 92 14.47 -1.61 13.90
N LYS A 93 14.85 -1.12 15.11
CA LYS A 93 16.08 -0.31 15.26
C LYS A 93 17.33 -1.19 15.11
N ILE A 94 18.41 -0.66 14.51
CA ILE A 94 19.66 -1.42 14.31
C ILE A 94 20.29 -1.83 15.66
N HIS A 95 20.19 -0.97 16.67
CA HIS A 95 20.82 -1.18 17.98
C HIS A 95 19.82 -1.57 19.09
N SER A 96 18.63 -2.04 18.77
CA SER A 96 17.72 -2.56 19.79
C SER A 96 18.20 -3.94 20.25
N ASP A 97 18.40 -4.10 21.54
CA ASP A 97 18.59 -5.43 22.13
C ASP A 97 17.37 -6.31 21.81
N PHE A 98 17.61 -7.54 21.40
CA PHE A 98 16.61 -8.50 20.91
C PHE A 98 15.49 -8.86 21.92
N ALA A 99 15.46 -8.26 23.09
CA ALA A 99 14.73 -8.81 24.24
C ALA A 99 13.55 -7.95 24.75
N THR A 100 13.34 -6.73 24.30
CA THR A 100 12.21 -5.93 24.81
C THR A 100 10.99 -6.09 23.93
N TYR A 101 10.15 -7.08 24.24
CA TYR A 101 8.77 -7.07 23.80
C TYR A 101 8.06 -5.93 24.51
N THR A 102 7.50 -5.01 23.74
CA THR A 102 6.67 -3.96 24.27
C THR A 102 5.31 -4.55 24.66
N SER A 103 4.71 -4.05 25.72
CA SER A 103 3.30 -4.30 26.04
C SER A 103 2.34 -3.58 25.08
N LYS A 104 2.89 -2.79 24.16
CA LYS A 104 2.12 -1.99 23.20
C LYS A 104 1.52 -2.85 22.11
N PRO A 105 0.36 -2.44 21.53
CA PRO A 105 -0.23 -3.11 20.39
C PRO A 105 0.74 -3.19 19.21
N VAL A 106 0.52 -4.18 18.35
CA VAL A 106 1.20 -4.26 17.05
C VAL A 106 0.56 -3.26 16.10
N VAL A 107 1.37 -2.52 15.36
CA VAL A 107 0.90 -1.67 14.27
C VAL A 107 1.14 -2.36 12.93
N TYR A 108 0.08 -2.64 12.20
CA TYR A 108 0.14 -3.14 10.83
C TYR A 108 -0.27 -2.04 9.85
N MET A 109 0.63 -1.71 8.92
CA MET A 109 0.42 -0.65 7.94
C MET A 109 0.28 -1.22 6.53
N HIS A 110 -0.73 -0.78 5.78
CA HIS A 110 -1.01 -1.32 4.45
C HIS A 110 -1.18 -0.21 3.40
N HIS A 111 -0.46 -0.35 2.30
CA HIS A 111 -0.34 0.63 1.22
C HIS A 111 -1.55 0.66 0.27
N GLY A 112 -1.59 1.65 -0.62
CA GLY A 112 -2.62 1.87 -1.64
C GLY A 112 -2.41 1.10 -2.95
N LEU A 113 -3.29 1.37 -3.93
CA LEU A 113 -3.21 0.82 -5.28
C LEU A 113 -1.91 1.27 -5.97
N LEU A 114 -1.28 0.36 -6.72
CA LEU A 114 -0.06 0.61 -7.52
C LEU A 114 1.15 1.07 -6.70
N THR A 115 1.15 0.83 -5.39
CA THR A 115 2.27 1.15 -4.51
C THR A 115 2.81 -0.09 -3.80
N ASN A 116 3.69 0.09 -2.84
CA ASN A 116 4.29 -0.97 -2.05
C ASN A 116 4.69 -0.44 -0.66
N SER A 117 5.25 -1.30 0.19
CA SER A 117 5.63 -0.92 1.56
C SER A 117 6.66 0.22 1.66
N GLU A 118 7.46 0.46 0.61
CA GLU A 118 8.42 1.58 0.62
C GLU A 118 7.75 2.93 0.77
N LEU A 119 6.51 3.07 0.25
CA LEU A 119 5.71 4.29 0.38
C LEU A 119 5.76 4.88 1.80
N TRP A 120 5.76 4.02 2.80
CA TRP A 120 5.72 4.38 4.21
C TRP A 120 7.04 4.92 4.76
N VAL A 121 8.17 4.51 4.17
CA VAL A 121 9.53 4.80 4.68
C VAL A 121 10.31 5.80 3.84
N LEU A 122 9.65 6.44 2.88
CA LEU A 122 10.23 7.42 1.94
C LEU A 122 10.10 8.88 2.40
N GLY A 123 10.00 9.13 3.71
CA GLY A 123 10.01 10.50 4.21
C GLY A 123 11.36 11.21 3.95
N SER A 124 11.32 12.47 3.54
CA SER A 124 12.52 13.29 3.35
C SER A 124 13.26 13.59 4.67
N THR A 125 12.57 13.43 5.78
CA THR A 125 13.11 13.47 7.15
C THR A 125 12.46 12.38 8.00
N LYS A 126 13.00 12.13 9.19
CA LYS A 126 12.47 11.15 10.13
C LYS A 126 11.07 11.54 10.62
N GLU A 127 10.83 12.81 10.88
CA GLU A 127 9.54 13.35 11.35
C GLU A 127 8.43 13.17 10.29
N LYS A 128 8.82 13.10 9.02
CA LYS A 128 7.91 12.82 7.89
C LYS A 128 7.77 11.33 7.59
N THR A 129 8.09 10.45 8.55
CA THR A 129 8.12 9.00 8.35
C THR A 129 7.43 8.31 9.52
N LEU A 130 6.11 8.15 9.43
CA LEU A 130 5.28 7.60 10.50
C LEU A 130 5.78 6.26 11.07
N PRO A 131 6.21 5.25 10.26
CA PRO A 131 6.73 4.00 10.82
C PRO A 131 7.93 4.18 11.75
N TYR A 132 8.84 5.11 11.45
CA TYR A 132 9.99 5.37 12.31
C TYR A 132 9.57 5.97 13.65
N LEU A 133 8.60 6.89 13.63
CA LEU A 133 8.05 7.49 14.85
C LEU A 133 7.38 6.43 15.72
N LEU A 134 6.64 5.50 15.12
CA LEU A 134 5.99 4.39 15.82
C LEU A 134 7.01 3.42 16.45
N VAL A 135 8.05 3.03 15.69
CA VAL A 135 9.13 2.17 16.23
C VAL A 135 9.86 2.88 17.37
N ASP A 136 10.09 4.20 17.24
CA ASP A 136 10.73 4.98 18.31
C ASP A 136 9.85 5.12 19.54
N ALA A 137 8.53 5.17 19.36
CA ALA A 137 7.56 5.13 20.44
C ALA A 137 7.38 3.72 21.07
N GLY A 138 8.07 2.70 20.53
CA GLY A 138 8.12 1.35 21.08
C GLY A 138 7.05 0.39 20.53
N TYR A 139 6.38 0.71 19.43
CA TYR A 139 5.45 -0.20 18.77
C TYR A 139 6.20 -1.23 17.89
N ASP A 140 5.66 -2.43 17.80
CA ASP A 140 6.07 -3.41 16.77
C ASP A 140 5.37 -3.06 15.46
N VAL A 141 6.13 -2.62 14.44
CA VAL A 141 5.58 -2.10 13.18
C VAL A 141 5.80 -3.09 12.05
N TYR A 142 4.72 -3.47 11.39
CA TYR A 142 4.70 -4.34 10.21
C TYR A 142 4.13 -3.61 9.00
N LEU A 143 4.78 -3.73 7.86
CA LEU A 143 4.43 -3.07 6.61
C LEU A 143 4.07 -4.13 5.57
N GLY A 144 2.81 -4.19 5.17
CA GLY A 144 2.30 -5.18 4.23
C GLY A 144 2.61 -4.85 2.77
N ASN A 145 2.52 -5.87 1.93
CA ASN A 145 2.65 -5.78 0.48
C ASN A 145 1.56 -6.60 -0.20
N ASN A 146 0.75 -5.96 -1.01
CA ASN A 146 -0.28 -6.61 -1.81
C ASN A 146 0.30 -7.65 -2.78
N ARG A 147 -0.44 -8.73 -3.03
CA ARG A 147 -0.13 -9.70 -4.09
C ARG A 147 0.14 -9.01 -5.43
N GLY A 148 1.13 -9.49 -6.15
CA GLY A 148 1.50 -8.97 -7.47
C GLY A 148 2.41 -7.73 -7.45
N ASN A 149 2.63 -7.06 -6.31
CA ASN A 149 3.59 -5.98 -6.23
C ASN A 149 5.04 -6.48 -6.29
N LYS A 150 6.02 -5.59 -6.32
CA LYS A 150 7.43 -5.97 -6.50
C LYS A 150 7.98 -6.92 -5.44
N TYR A 151 7.43 -6.93 -4.23
CA TYR A 151 7.83 -7.79 -3.12
C TYR A 151 7.03 -9.10 -3.06
N SER A 152 5.74 -9.08 -3.40
CA SER A 152 4.79 -10.18 -3.26
C SER A 152 4.41 -10.80 -4.60
N ARG A 153 5.39 -11.07 -5.47
CA ARG A 153 5.17 -11.54 -6.84
C ARG A 153 5.42 -13.05 -7.01
N LYS A 154 5.02 -13.83 -6.00
CA LYS A 154 5.16 -15.30 -6.01
C LYS A 154 3.86 -15.97 -5.59
N HIS A 155 3.65 -17.19 -6.10
CA HIS A 155 2.53 -18.05 -5.78
C HIS A 155 3.00 -19.50 -5.77
N LEU A 156 2.39 -20.35 -4.94
CA LEU A 156 2.80 -21.76 -4.79
C LEU A 156 2.70 -22.58 -6.10
N LYS A 157 1.74 -22.23 -6.99
CA LYS A 157 1.45 -23.00 -8.20
C LYS A 157 1.50 -22.16 -9.49
N LEU A 158 1.28 -20.85 -9.42
CA LEU A 158 1.14 -19.99 -10.60
C LEU A 158 2.43 -19.19 -10.83
N SER A 159 2.79 -19.01 -12.09
CA SER A 159 3.87 -18.10 -12.49
C SER A 159 3.34 -16.70 -12.72
N ALA A 160 4.11 -15.67 -12.38
CA ALA A 160 3.77 -14.28 -12.68
C ALA A 160 3.75 -13.98 -14.20
N SER A 161 4.22 -14.90 -15.04
CA SER A 161 4.04 -14.84 -16.50
C SER A 161 2.68 -15.37 -16.97
N ASP A 162 1.94 -16.09 -16.11
CA ASP A 162 0.61 -16.60 -16.41
C ASP A 162 -0.44 -15.52 -16.11
N PRO A 163 -1.39 -15.23 -17.03
CA PRO A 163 -2.51 -14.34 -16.74
C PRO A 163 -3.33 -14.74 -15.51
N LYS A 164 -3.43 -16.03 -15.19
CA LYS A 164 -4.14 -16.51 -13.99
C LYS A 164 -3.53 -16.00 -12.69
N PHE A 165 -2.22 -15.75 -12.64
CA PHE A 165 -1.57 -15.12 -11.49
C PHE A 165 -2.13 -13.71 -11.22
N TRP A 166 -2.61 -13.02 -12.25
CA TRP A 166 -3.09 -11.65 -12.17
C TRP A 166 -4.62 -11.55 -12.10
N ASP A 167 -5.31 -12.68 -11.92
CA ASP A 167 -6.77 -12.72 -11.79
C ASP A 167 -7.21 -12.43 -10.36
N PHE A 168 -6.95 -11.21 -9.92
CA PHE A 168 -7.32 -10.71 -8.59
C PHE A 168 -7.71 -9.24 -8.64
N SER A 169 -8.55 -8.83 -7.68
CA SER A 169 -9.11 -7.49 -7.51
C SER A 169 -9.13 -7.10 -6.03
N LEU A 170 -9.93 -6.11 -5.65
CA LEU A 170 -10.18 -5.76 -4.26
C LEU A 170 -10.80 -6.93 -3.48
N ASP A 171 -11.56 -7.80 -4.16
CA ASP A 171 -12.16 -8.98 -3.55
C ASP A 171 -11.10 -9.89 -2.94
N GLU A 172 -10.10 -10.31 -3.74
CA GLU A 172 -9.05 -11.22 -3.29
C GLU A 172 -8.14 -10.60 -2.22
N PHE A 173 -7.86 -9.29 -2.31
CA PHE A 173 -7.15 -8.59 -1.25
C PHE A 173 -7.90 -8.66 0.07
N SER A 174 -9.22 -8.50 0.03
CA SER A 174 -10.07 -8.47 1.22
C SER A 174 -10.41 -9.87 1.74
N TYR A 175 -10.50 -10.87 0.85
CA TYR A 175 -10.74 -12.26 1.24
C TYR A 175 -9.50 -12.95 1.82
N PHE A 176 -8.31 -12.59 1.34
CA PHE A 176 -7.10 -13.35 1.65
C PHE A 176 -5.99 -12.48 2.21
N ASP A 177 -5.53 -11.43 1.49
CA ASP A 177 -4.30 -10.72 1.86
C ASP A 177 -4.36 -10.11 3.25
N ILE A 178 -5.43 -9.39 3.57
CA ILE A 178 -5.58 -8.74 4.87
C ILE A 178 -5.84 -9.74 6.00
N PRO A 179 -6.87 -10.62 5.93
CA PRO A 179 -7.16 -11.54 7.04
C PRO A 179 -6.02 -12.53 7.31
N ASP A 180 -5.42 -13.10 6.27
CA ASP A 180 -4.34 -14.08 6.42
C ASP A 180 -3.07 -13.42 6.99
N THR A 181 -2.79 -12.15 6.63
CA THR A 181 -1.67 -11.40 7.20
C THR A 181 -1.90 -11.06 8.67
N ILE A 182 -3.09 -10.62 9.04
CA ILE A 182 -3.42 -10.31 10.45
C ILE A 182 -3.35 -11.59 11.29
N GLU A 183 -3.88 -12.69 10.80
CA GLU A 183 -3.80 -13.98 11.49
C GLU A 183 -2.35 -14.44 11.63
N TYR A 184 -1.53 -14.32 10.59
CA TYR A 184 -0.11 -14.63 10.66
C TYR A 184 0.61 -13.81 11.74
N ILE A 185 0.39 -12.49 11.76
CA ILE A 185 0.98 -11.60 12.77
C ILE A 185 0.56 -12.03 14.17
N GLN A 186 -0.72 -12.25 14.42
CA GLN A 186 -1.20 -12.71 15.72
C GLN A 186 -0.57 -14.04 16.17
N ASN A 187 -0.43 -14.98 15.21
CA ASN A 187 0.20 -16.29 15.51
C ASN A 187 1.67 -16.16 15.87
N LEU A 188 2.40 -15.16 15.34
CA LEU A 188 3.79 -14.89 15.80
C LEU A 188 3.89 -14.58 17.29
N TYR A 189 2.85 -13.97 17.87
CA TYR A 189 2.84 -13.62 19.31
C TYR A 189 2.29 -14.76 20.18
N LYS A 190 1.36 -15.58 19.68
CA LYS A 190 0.86 -16.77 20.38
C LYS A 190 1.95 -17.83 20.60
N THR A 191 2.76 -18.11 19.58
CA THR A 191 3.82 -19.12 19.65
C THR A 191 4.97 -18.68 20.55
N LYS A 192 5.23 -17.37 20.64
CA LYS A 192 6.29 -16.84 21.48
C LYS A 192 6.05 -17.01 22.99
N GLY A 193 4.79 -17.12 23.40
CA GLY A 193 4.45 -17.46 24.79
C GLY A 193 4.79 -18.92 25.16
N ARG A 194 4.87 -19.83 24.18
CA ARG A 194 5.20 -21.25 24.40
C ARG A 194 6.66 -21.62 24.14
N ASP A 195 7.38 -20.90 23.26
CA ASP A 195 8.67 -21.35 22.70
C ASP A 195 9.83 -20.38 22.90
N ASN A 196 9.89 -19.65 24.02
CA ASN A 196 11.04 -18.80 24.32
C ASN A 196 12.39 -19.54 24.43
N VAL A 197 12.41 -20.86 24.34
CA VAL A 197 13.62 -21.68 24.45
C VAL A 197 14.05 -22.23 23.08
N VAL A 198 13.12 -22.71 22.24
CA VAL A 198 13.44 -23.44 20.98
C VAL A 198 13.81 -22.50 19.84
N SER A 199 13.20 -21.31 19.73
CA SER A 199 13.50 -20.36 18.65
C SER A 199 14.89 -19.70 18.80
N ARG A 200 15.44 -19.63 20.01
CA ARG A 200 16.83 -19.18 20.24
C ARG A 200 17.86 -20.19 19.71
N MET A 201 17.57 -21.48 19.71
CA MET A 201 18.49 -22.52 19.25
C MET A 201 18.54 -22.61 17.72
N ASN A 202 17.43 -22.46 17.04
CA ASN A 202 17.38 -22.60 15.57
C ASN A 202 17.95 -21.40 14.82
N TRP A 203 17.97 -20.21 15.43
CA TRP A 203 18.56 -19.01 14.81
C TRP A 203 20.09 -19.02 14.89
N ALA A 204 20.65 -19.48 16.01
CA ALA A 204 22.10 -19.61 16.17
C ALA A 204 22.72 -20.67 15.24
N SER A 205 21.93 -21.61 14.74
CA SER A 205 22.38 -22.65 13.81
C SER A 205 22.39 -22.20 12.34
N SER A 206 21.57 -21.24 11.94
CA SER A 206 21.53 -20.75 10.55
C SER A 206 22.64 -19.75 10.21
N GLU A 207 23.19 -19.03 11.20
CA GLU A 207 24.35 -18.14 10.99
C GLU A 207 25.71 -18.87 10.96
N ARG A 208 25.76 -20.18 11.33
CA ARG A 208 27.01 -20.96 11.39
C ARG A 208 27.31 -21.79 10.12
N LEU A 209 26.61 -21.61 9.04
CA LEU A 209 26.81 -22.38 7.79
C LEU A 209 27.76 -21.67 6.80
N SER A 210 28.80 -20.98 7.29
CA SER A 210 29.89 -20.54 6.42
C SER A 210 31.24 -20.40 7.14
N ILE A 211 31.78 -21.54 7.64
CA ILE A 211 33.24 -21.65 7.91
C ILE A 211 33.66 -23.06 7.47
N PRO A 212 34.69 -23.18 6.60
CA PRO A 212 35.21 -24.47 6.14
C PRO A 212 36.13 -25.10 7.19
N ASN A 213 35.92 -26.39 7.42
CA ASN A 213 36.85 -27.46 7.89
C ASN A 213 38.08 -27.07 8.72
N ASP A 214 38.15 -27.52 9.97
CA ASP A 214 39.15 -28.51 10.33
C ASP A 214 38.83 -29.26 11.62
N THR A 215 38.92 -30.56 11.50
CA THR A 215 39.14 -31.65 12.47
C THR A 215 38.89 -31.46 13.98
N GLY A 216 38.05 -32.31 14.52
CA GLY A 216 38.33 -32.92 15.84
C GLY A 216 37.24 -32.77 16.89
N SER A 217 36.60 -33.91 17.22
CA SER A 217 36.06 -34.27 18.55
C SER A 217 34.90 -33.48 19.12
N LEU A 218 33.70 -34.06 19.04
CA LEU A 218 32.49 -33.65 19.76
C LEU A 218 32.63 -34.04 21.26
N THR A 219 32.78 -33.05 22.13
CA THR A 219 32.47 -33.20 23.56
C THR A 219 31.11 -32.60 23.85
N PRO A 220 30.22 -33.27 24.64
CA PRO A 220 28.93 -32.74 25.01
C PRO A 220 29.11 -31.54 25.98
N ILE A 221 28.60 -30.38 25.59
CA ILE A 221 28.56 -29.21 26.47
C ILE A 221 27.45 -29.49 27.51
N SER A 222 27.87 -29.70 28.74
CA SER A 222 27.00 -29.74 29.92
C SER A 222 26.19 -28.46 30.06
N LEU A 223 24.86 -28.63 30.19
CA LEU A 223 23.94 -27.56 30.53
C LEU A 223 24.35 -26.90 31.84
N LEU A 224 24.83 -25.67 31.78
CA LEU A 224 24.99 -24.82 32.95
C LEU A 224 23.60 -24.36 33.41
N ASN A 225 23.19 -24.85 34.58
CA ASN A 225 22.09 -24.32 35.36
C ASN A 225 22.38 -22.88 35.79
N SER A 226 21.87 -21.90 35.02
CA SER A 226 21.67 -20.57 35.56
C SER A 226 20.17 -20.38 35.77
N THR A 227 19.77 -20.48 37.04
CA THR A 227 18.46 -20.03 37.53
C THR A 227 18.38 -18.49 37.36
N SER A 228 18.10 -18.02 36.19
CA SER A 228 17.58 -16.67 35.98
C SER A 228 16.08 -16.74 36.20
N THR A 229 15.56 -15.99 37.15
CA THR A 229 14.16 -15.74 37.42
C THR A 229 13.41 -15.53 36.09
N LEU A 230 12.63 -16.52 35.71
CA LEU A 230 11.68 -16.42 34.61
C LEU A 230 10.64 -15.37 35.02
N ALA A 231 10.75 -14.18 34.44
CA ALA A 231 9.65 -13.24 34.45
C ALA A 231 8.46 -13.93 33.75
N THR A 232 7.46 -14.30 34.52
CA THR A 232 6.18 -14.80 34.05
C THR A 232 5.48 -13.64 33.31
N TYR A 233 5.64 -13.61 32.00
CA TYR A 233 4.81 -12.73 31.16
C TYR A 233 3.38 -13.26 31.16
N PRO A 234 2.36 -12.38 31.29
CA PRO A 234 0.98 -12.80 31.17
C PRO A 234 0.81 -13.46 29.79
N THR A 235 0.23 -14.63 29.76
CA THR A 235 -0.19 -15.32 28.54
C THR A 235 -1.37 -14.54 27.95
N GLN A 236 -1.06 -13.52 27.16
CA GLN A 236 -2.05 -12.84 26.36
C GLN A 236 -2.33 -13.76 25.16
N ASP A 237 -3.50 -14.36 25.12
CA ASP A 237 -3.88 -15.33 24.09
C ASP A 237 -3.93 -14.70 22.68
N THR A 238 -4.02 -13.38 22.56
CA THR A 238 -3.99 -12.62 21.30
C THR A 238 -3.31 -11.27 21.50
N VAL A 239 -2.56 -10.80 20.50
CA VAL A 239 -2.04 -9.43 20.48
C VAL A 239 -3.06 -8.51 19.80
N ASP A 240 -3.26 -7.32 20.38
CA ASP A 240 -4.07 -6.28 19.76
C ASP A 240 -3.34 -5.71 18.52
N VAL A 241 -4.06 -5.58 17.41
CA VAL A 241 -3.52 -5.00 16.17
C VAL A 241 -4.17 -3.64 15.92
N VAL A 242 -3.36 -2.61 15.79
CA VAL A 242 -3.78 -1.35 15.18
C VAL A 242 -3.49 -1.44 13.69
N TYR A 243 -4.51 -1.23 12.87
CA TYR A 243 -4.37 -1.19 11.42
C TYR A 243 -4.29 0.24 10.92
N ILE A 244 -3.24 0.58 10.16
CA ILE A 244 -3.13 1.87 9.48
C ILE A 244 -3.17 1.63 7.97
N GLY A 245 -4.22 2.11 7.31
CA GLY A 245 -4.39 1.99 5.86
C GLY A 245 -4.12 3.30 5.15
N PHE A 246 -3.57 3.22 3.93
CA PHE A 246 -3.52 4.34 3.00
C PHE A 246 -4.32 4.02 1.75
N SER A 247 -5.19 4.96 1.33
CA SER A 247 -5.93 4.84 0.06
C SER A 247 -6.70 3.50 -0.03
N GLN A 248 -6.42 2.66 -1.04
CA GLN A 248 -6.99 1.31 -1.18
C GLN A 248 -6.73 0.41 0.03
N GLY A 249 -5.64 0.59 0.77
CA GLY A 249 -5.40 -0.16 2.00
C GLY A 249 -6.51 0.00 3.05
N CYS A 250 -7.19 1.16 3.05
CA CYS A 250 -8.38 1.39 3.87
C CYS A 250 -9.56 0.55 3.38
N SER A 251 -9.81 0.54 2.08
CA SER A 251 -10.91 -0.23 1.48
C SER A 251 -10.75 -1.73 1.73
N GLN A 252 -9.52 -2.22 1.64
CA GLN A 252 -9.21 -3.64 1.88
C GLN A 252 -9.59 -4.06 3.30
N LEU A 253 -9.25 -3.26 4.31
CA LEU A 253 -9.65 -3.57 5.68
C LEU A 253 -11.16 -3.47 5.86
N VAL A 254 -11.79 -2.39 5.40
CA VAL A 254 -13.25 -2.20 5.56
C VAL A 254 -14.03 -3.36 4.92
N ALA A 255 -13.63 -3.78 3.71
CA ALA A 255 -14.22 -4.95 3.06
C ALA A 255 -13.94 -6.24 3.86
N SER A 256 -12.71 -6.44 4.36
CA SER A 256 -12.37 -7.63 5.17
C SER A 256 -13.17 -7.69 6.47
N LEU A 257 -13.39 -6.58 7.16
CA LEU A 257 -14.19 -6.53 8.38
C LEU A 257 -15.67 -6.92 8.14
N GLY A 258 -16.21 -6.57 6.97
CA GLY A 258 -17.54 -7.00 6.56
C GLY A 258 -17.61 -8.47 6.19
N LEU A 259 -16.59 -8.97 5.46
CA LEU A 259 -16.51 -10.38 5.02
C LEU A 259 -16.20 -11.35 6.17
N TYR A 260 -15.45 -10.90 7.17
CA TYR A 260 -14.98 -11.68 8.31
C TYR A 260 -15.28 -10.96 9.62
N PRO A 261 -16.50 -11.12 10.18
CA PRO A 261 -16.90 -10.45 11.43
C PRO A 261 -15.94 -10.70 12.60
N GLU A 262 -15.27 -11.85 12.63
CA GLU A 262 -14.25 -12.20 13.63
C GLU A 262 -13.01 -11.30 13.61
N LEU A 263 -12.71 -10.62 12.50
CA LEU A 263 -11.62 -9.64 12.44
C LEU A 263 -11.89 -8.42 13.34
N ASN A 264 -13.16 -8.09 13.59
CA ASN A 264 -13.51 -6.97 14.47
C ASN A 264 -12.95 -7.13 15.88
N SER A 265 -12.81 -8.38 16.36
CA SER A 265 -12.21 -8.66 17.66
C SER A 265 -10.66 -8.67 17.66
N LYS A 266 -10.05 -8.70 16.49
CA LYS A 266 -8.60 -8.75 16.29
C LYS A 266 -7.98 -7.38 16.05
N ILE A 267 -8.79 -6.43 15.61
CA ILE A 267 -8.38 -5.05 15.31
C ILE A 267 -8.86 -4.12 16.42
N LYS A 268 -7.90 -3.56 17.16
CA LYS A 268 -8.18 -2.63 18.25
C LYS A 268 -8.61 -1.25 17.76
N MET A 269 -8.00 -0.79 16.66
CA MET A 269 -8.29 0.48 16.02
C MET A 269 -7.92 0.44 14.54
N PHE A 270 -8.72 1.09 13.72
CA PHE A 270 -8.40 1.39 12.32
C PHE A 270 -8.10 2.87 12.14
N ILE A 271 -6.95 3.20 11.57
CA ILE A 271 -6.56 4.54 11.17
C ILE A 271 -6.47 4.58 9.66
N GLY A 272 -7.29 5.42 9.03
CA GLY A 272 -7.33 5.56 7.57
C GLY A 272 -6.73 6.88 7.11
N LEU A 273 -5.74 6.82 6.22
CA LEU A 273 -5.13 7.97 5.57
C LEU A 273 -5.62 8.06 4.14
N SER A 274 -6.28 9.16 3.77
CA SER A 274 -6.93 9.34 2.46
C SER A 274 -7.77 8.12 2.05
N PRO A 275 -8.81 7.74 2.84
CA PRO A 275 -9.51 6.45 2.71
C PRO A 275 -10.33 6.37 1.43
N ALA A 276 -9.77 5.77 0.37
CA ALA A 276 -10.44 5.59 -0.91
C ALA A 276 -11.45 4.42 -0.85
N ILE A 277 -12.56 4.57 -0.14
CA ILE A 277 -13.62 3.55 -0.05
C ILE A 277 -14.64 3.75 -1.16
N ILE A 278 -15.20 4.95 -1.26
CA ILE A 278 -16.03 5.36 -2.38
C ILE A 278 -15.42 6.65 -2.94
N PRO A 279 -14.78 6.60 -4.11
CA PRO A 279 -14.23 7.80 -4.74
C PRO A 279 -15.32 8.78 -5.14
N LEU A 280 -15.00 10.07 -5.10
CA LEU A 280 -15.82 11.11 -5.71
C LEU A 280 -15.99 10.80 -7.20
N ASN A 281 -17.09 11.27 -7.78
CA ASN A 281 -17.35 11.08 -9.20
C ASN A 281 -16.26 11.83 -10.02
N LEU A 282 -15.32 11.09 -10.58
CA LEU A 282 -14.18 11.66 -11.31
C LEU A 282 -14.69 12.44 -12.53
N ASN A 283 -14.72 13.75 -12.41
CA ASN A 283 -15.26 14.63 -13.45
C ASN A 283 -14.32 14.85 -14.63
N HIS A 284 -13.08 14.33 -14.57
CA HIS A 284 -12.11 14.50 -15.64
C HIS A 284 -12.59 13.77 -16.92
N PRO A 285 -12.60 14.41 -18.11
CA PRO A 285 -13.17 13.85 -19.33
C PRO A 285 -12.59 12.49 -19.76
N ILE A 286 -11.29 12.29 -19.55
CA ILE A 286 -10.63 11.00 -19.84
C ILE A 286 -11.16 9.90 -18.93
N PHE A 287 -11.24 10.16 -17.60
CA PHE A 287 -11.78 9.18 -16.68
C PHE A 287 -13.24 8.87 -16.94
N LYS A 288 -14.06 9.88 -17.22
CA LYS A 288 -15.47 9.66 -17.62
C LYS A 288 -15.56 8.76 -18.85
N LEU A 289 -14.74 9.02 -19.86
CA LEU A 289 -14.71 8.19 -21.06
C LEU A 289 -14.32 6.75 -20.74
N ILE A 290 -13.22 6.56 -20.01
CA ILE A 290 -12.70 5.23 -19.61
C ILE A 290 -13.72 4.52 -18.72
N VAL A 291 -14.22 5.16 -17.67
CA VAL A 291 -15.19 4.60 -16.72
C VAL A 291 -16.49 4.23 -17.42
N ASN A 292 -17.02 5.10 -18.28
CA ASN A 292 -18.25 4.82 -19.02
C ASN A 292 -18.08 3.65 -20.00
N GLN A 293 -16.94 3.58 -20.69
CA GLN A 293 -16.65 2.51 -21.63
C GLN A 293 -16.42 1.18 -20.90
N THR A 294 -15.66 1.20 -19.83
CA THR A 294 -15.32 0.01 -19.02
C THR A 294 -16.52 -0.62 -18.36
N ALA A 295 -17.40 0.20 -17.83
CA ALA A 295 -18.58 -0.31 -17.15
C ALA A 295 -19.66 -0.84 -18.11
N SER A 296 -19.47 -0.63 -19.40
CA SER A 296 -20.30 -1.26 -20.45
C SER A 296 -19.68 -2.58 -20.92
N ASP A 297 -18.35 -2.69 -20.87
CA ASP A 297 -17.60 -3.87 -21.30
C ASP A 297 -16.18 -3.91 -20.70
N ASN A 298 -15.93 -4.83 -19.79
CA ASN A 298 -14.58 -5.08 -19.25
C ASN A 298 -13.58 -5.47 -20.37
N ALA A 299 -14.05 -6.05 -21.47
CA ALA A 299 -13.20 -6.48 -22.57
C ALA A 299 -12.44 -5.31 -23.21
N PHE A 300 -12.99 -4.10 -23.18
CA PHE A 300 -12.31 -2.90 -23.69
C PHE A 300 -10.97 -2.65 -23.00
N LEU A 301 -10.95 -2.60 -21.65
CA LEU A 301 -9.69 -2.39 -20.94
C LEU A 301 -8.76 -3.60 -21.03
N TYR A 302 -9.29 -4.81 -21.02
CA TYR A 302 -8.47 -5.99 -21.25
C TYR A 302 -7.85 -6.03 -22.65
N SER A 303 -8.48 -5.44 -23.66
CA SER A 303 -7.89 -5.32 -25.00
C SER A 303 -6.74 -4.31 -25.05
N ILE A 304 -6.78 -3.26 -24.22
CA ILE A 304 -5.73 -2.23 -24.13
C ILE A 304 -4.57 -2.68 -23.24
N PHE A 305 -4.87 -3.14 -22.03
CA PHE A 305 -3.87 -3.41 -21.00
C PHE A 305 -3.52 -4.90 -20.83
N GLY A 306 -4.26 -5.79 -21.51
CA GLY A 306 -4.14 -7.23 -21.32
C GLY A 306 -4.78 -7.72 -20.00
N ARG A 307 -4.50 -8.98 -19.63
CA ARG A 307 -5.01 -9.64 -18.41
C ARG A 307 -3.88 -9.94 -17.41
N ARG A 308 -2.92 -9.05 -17.31
CA ARG A 308 -1.73 -9.23 -16.46
C ARG A 308 -1.53 -8.01 -15.56
N ALA A 309 -0.26 -7.71 -15.27
CA ALA A 309 0.13 -6.55 -14.50
C ALA A 309 -0.19 -5.25 -15.24
N ILE A 310 -0.69 -4.28 -14.49
CA ILE A 310 -0.67 -2.88 -14.92
C ILE A 310 0.65 -2.24 -14.50
N LEU A 311 1.17 -1.30 -15.30
CA LEU A 311 2.47 -0.63 -15.12
C LEU A 311 3.68 -1.59 -14.97
N PRO A 312 3.82 -2.62 -15.84
CA PRO A 312 4.86 -3.63 -15.66
C PRO A 312 6.29 -3.08 -15.76
N SER A 313 6.48 -1.91 -16.35
CA SER A 313 7.79 -1.28 -16.60
C SER A 313 8.06 -0.03 -15.75
N VAL A 314 7.24 0.24 -14.73
CA VAL A 314 7.37 1.49 -13.95
C VAL A 314 8.75 1.66 -13.30
N SER A 315 9.32 0.61 -12.73
CA SER A 315 10.67 0.64 -12.15
C SER A 315 11.77 0.87 -13.18
N PHE A 316 11.60 0.39 -14.41
CA PHE A 316 12.52 0.65 -15.51
C PHE A 316 12.55 2.15 -15.85
N TRP A 317 11.39 2.80 -15.93
CA TRP A 317 11.30 4.20 -16.30
C TRP A 317 11.92 5.13 -15.26
N SER A 318 11.77 4.85 -13.96
CA SER A 318 12.42 5.63 -12.91
C SER A 318 13.95 5.61 -13.03
N THR A 319 14.52 4.43 -13.33
CA THR A 319 15.96 4.27 -13.55
C THR A 319 16.42 4.91 -14.87
N ALA A 320 15.65 4.75 -15.95
CA ALA A 320 16.03 5.24 -17.28
C ALA A 320 16.07 6.77 -17.38
N PHE A 321 15.12 7.46 -16.75
CA PHE A 321 15.03 8.92 -16.80
C PHE A 321 15.82 9.62 -15.67
N GLY A 322 16.12 8.91 -14.59
CA GLY A 322 16.65 9.49 -13.37
C GLY A 322 15.59 10.31 -12.58
N ALA A 323 15.83 10.52 -11.29
CA ALA A 323 14.84 11.04 -10.36
C ALA A 323 14.24 12.39 -10.77
N LYS A 324 15.04 13.34 -11.29
CA LYS A 324 14.58 14.68 -11.65
C LYS A 324 13.60 14.72 -12.82
N ILE A 325 13.88 13.96 -13.88
CA ILE A 325 12.98 13.89 -15.06
C ILE A 325 11.75 13.05 -14.70
N TYR A 326 11.95 11.99 -13.94
CA TYR A 326 10.87 11.12 -13.50
C TYR A 326 9.87 11.86 -12.60
N GLU A 327 10.37 12.73 -11.69
CA GLU A 327 9.50 13.59 -10.86
C GLU A 327 8.58 14.46 -11.72
N ILE A 328 9.12 15.12 -12.75
CA ILE A 328 8.32 15.96 -13.66
C ILE A 328 7.26 15.13 -14.41
N ILE A 329 7.63 13.93 -14.86
CA ILE A 329 6.70 13.03 -15.57
C ILE A 329 5.57 12.61 -14.63
N VAL A 330 5.88 12.23 -13.40
CA VAL A 330 4.89 11.81 -12.40
C VAL A 330 3.96 12.97 -12.04
N ASP A 331 4.50 14.15 -11.70
CA ASP A 331 3.69 15.32 -11.37
C ASP A 331 2.73 15.69 -12.50
N LYS A 332 3.20 15.72 -13.74
CA LYS A 332 2.35 16.03 -14.89
C LYS A 332 1.30 14.94 -15.13
N SER A 333 1.64 13.69 -14.88
CA SER A 333 0.70 12.57 -15.01
C SER A 333 -0.40 12.65 -13.94
N LEU A 334 -0.04 12.89 -12.69
CA LEU A 334 -0.99 13.03 -11.58
C LEU A 334 -1.89 14.27 -11.77
N SER A 335 -1.30 15.39 -12.21
CA SER A 335 -2.07 16.60 -12.57
C SER A 335 -3.05 16.35 -13.69
N LEU A 336 -2.64 15.64 -14.74
CA LEU A 336 -3.51 15.31 -15.88
C LEU A 336 -4.62 14.32 -15.48
N LEU A 337 -4.30 13.30 -14.70
CA LEU A 337 -5.23 12.23 -14.34
C LEU A 337 -6.20 12.66 -13.24
N PHE A 338 -5.72 13.33 -12.20
CA PHE A 338 -6.48 13.62 -10.99
C PHE A 338 -6.69 15.12 -10.73
N GLY A 339 -6.07 16.00 -11.53
CA GLY A 339 -6.09 17.43 -11.30
C GLY A 339 -5.21 17.88 -10.13
N TRP A 340 -4.38 16.98 -9.58
CA TRP A 340 -3.54 17.29 -8.44
C TRP A 340 -2.40 18.24 -8.82
N THR A 341 -2.11 19.15 -7.93
CA THR A 341 -1.07 20.16 -8.08
C THR A 341 0.22 19.79 -7.37
N GLY A 342 0.11 18.97 -6.32
CA GLY A 342 1.21 18.52 -5.48
C GLY A 342 1.91 19.68 -4.75
N VAL A 343 1.21 20.79 -4.48
CA VAL A 343 1.80 22.01 -3.88
C VAL A 343 2.19 21.81 -2.42
N ASN A 344 1.53 20.91 -1.72
CA ASN A 344 1.78 20.61 -0.31
C ASN A 344 2.95 19.64 -0.09
N ILE A 345 3.52 19.08 -1.16
CA ILE A 345 4.64 18.15 -1.10
C ILE A 345 5.88 18.83 -1.67
N SER A 346 6.91 18.99 -0.86
CA SER A 346 8.16 19.61 -1.29
C SER A 346 8.81 18.84 -2.45
N LYS A 347 9.56 19.54 -3.28
CA LYS A 347 10.29 18.91 -4.39
C LYS A 347 11.26 17.84 -3.89
N ASP A 348 11.88 18.06 -2.75
CA ASP A 348 12.79 17.09 -2.13
C ASP A 348 12.07 15.80 -1.76
N GLN A 349 10.86 15.91 -1.20
CA GLN A 349 10.01 14.75 -0.88
C GLN A 349 9.62 13.99 -2.14
N LYS A 350 9.26 14.67 -3.22
CA LYS A 350 8.93 14.06 -4.52
C LYS A 350 10.12 13.33 -5.13
N LEU A 351 11.30 13.95 -5.11
CA LEU A 351 12.54 13.35 -5.62
C LEU A 351 12.93 12.06 -4.86
N VAL A 352 12.69 12.02 -3.55
CA VAL A 352 12.91 10.83 -2.72
C VAL A 352 11.82 9.79 -2.95
N GLY A 353 10.55 10.20 -3.02
CA GLY A 353 9.41 9.30 -3.01
C GLY A 353 9.09 8.65 -4.36
N TYR A 354 9.02 9.43 -5.41
CA TYR A 354 8.51 8.96 -6.71
C TYR A 354 9.29 7.81 -7.35
N PRO A 355 10.64 7.75 -7.29
CA PRO A 355 11.38 6.64 -7.86
C PRO A 355 11.01 5.26 -7.29
N HIS A 356 10.56 5.22 -6.05
CA HIS A 356 10.34 4.00 -5.27
C HIS A 356 8.88 3.63 -5.06
N MET A 357 7.96 4.63 -5.04
CA MET A 357 6.59 4.42 -4.58
C MET A 357 5.78 3.47 -5.45
N PHE A 358 6.02 3.49 -6.77
CA PHE A 358 5.19 2.72 -7.69
C PHE A 358 5.53 1.24 -7.74
N SER A 359 4.50 0.44 -7.92
CA SER A 359 4.61 -1.01 -8.08
C SER A 359 3.46 -1.56 -8.93
N ASN A 360 3.54 -2.83 -9.26
CA ASN A 360 2.55 -3.51 -10.07
C ASN A 360 1.27 -3.82 -9.26
N SER A 361 0.15 -3.89 -9.97
CA SER A 361 -1.08 -4.54 -9.56
C SER A 361 -1.71 -5.23 -10.77
N SER A 362 -2.84 -5.91 -10.60
CA SER A 362 -3.56 -6.51 -11.73
C SER A 362 -4.37 -5.47 -12.50
N VAL A 363 -4.59 -5.71 -13.79
CA VAL A 363 -5.55 -4.93 -14.58
C VAL A 363 -6.96 -5.11 -14.02
N LYS A 364 -7.32 -6.29 -13.47
CA LYS A 364 -8.61 -6.55 -12.83
C LYS A 364 -8.85 -5.64 -11.62
N SER A 365 -7.82 -5.35 -10.82
CA SER A 365 -7.93 -4.39 -9.70
C SER A 365 -8.29 -2.98 -10.17
N LEU A 366 -7.69 -2.51 -11.26
CA LEU A 366 -8.03 -1.21 -11.85
C LEU A 366 -9.47 -1.18 -12.40
N LEU A 367 -9.88 -2.27 -13.07
CA LEU A 367 -11.25 -2.45 -13.54
C LEU A 367 -12.26 -2.39 -12.41
N HIS A 368 -11.96 -3.03 -11.29
CA HIS A 368 -12.82 -3.03 -10.12
C HIS A 368 -13.05 -1.61 -9.59
N TRP A 369 -11.99 -0.79 -9.52
CA TRP A 369 -12.12 0.62 -9.15
C TRP A 369 -13.01 1.41 -10.11
N PHE A 370 -12.90 1.18 -11.41
CA PHE A 370 -13.80 1.82 -12.38
C PHE A 370 -15.25 1.39 -12.20
N GLN A 371 -15.51 0.14 -11.82
CA GLN A 371 -16.86 -0.33 -11.50
C GLN A 371 -17.39 0.35 -10.23
N ILE A 372 -16.59 0.47 -9.16
CA ILE A 372 -16.96 1.17 -7.91
C ILE A 372 -17.26 2.64 -8.19
N ILE A 373 -16.38 3.34 -8.91
CA ILE A 373 -16.55 4.75 -9.27
C ILE A 373 -17.86 4.96 -10.05
N LYS A 374 -18.12 4.13 -11.06
CA LYS A 374 -19.35 4.24 -11.85
C LYS A 374 -20.60 3.94 -11.07
N ALA A 375 -20.56 2.91 -10.24
CA ALA A 375 -21.69 2.51 -9.42
C ALA A 375 -21.96 3.52 -8.28
N GLY A 376 -20.95 4.32 -7.88
CA GLY A 376 -20.97 5.17 -6.70
C GLY A 376 -21.24 4.38 -5.42
N ARG A 377 -20.85 3.11 -5.40
CA ARG A 377 -21.15 2.14 -4.34
C ARG A 377 -19.97 1.20 -4.10
N PHE A 378 -19.65 0.94 -2.86
CA PHE A 378 -18.64 -0.03 -2.47
C PHE A 378 -19.18 -1.46 -2.64
N GLN A 379 -18.69 -2.15 -3.68
CA GLN A 379 -19.23 -3.42 -4.12
C GLN A 379 -18.13 -4.36 -4.58
N MET A 380 -18.47 -5.65 -4.66
CA MET A 380 -17.61 -6.70 -5.21
C MET A 380 -17.45 -6.55 -6.73
N PHE A 381 -16.48 -7.25 -7.29
CA PHE A 381 -16.20 -7.20 -8.73
C PHE A 381 -17.35 -7.79 -9.54
N ASP A 382 -17.74 -7.11 -10.62
CA ASP A 382 -18.77 -7.58 -11.56
C ASP A 382 -18.11 -8.38 -12.70
N GLU A 383 -18.19 -9.69 -12.61
CA GLU A 383 -17.72 -10.61 -13.68
C GLU A 383 -18.61 -10.56 -14.92
N THR A 384 -19.87 -10.14 -14.80
CA THR A 384 -20.84 -10.23 -15.92
C THR A 384 -20.60 -9.18 -17.00
N CYS A 385 -19.88 -8.11 -16.68
CA CYS A 385 -19.45 -7.10 -17.66
C CYS A 385 -18.45 -7.63 -18.69
N SER A 386 -18.08 -8.90 -18.67
CA SER A 386 -17.01 -9.48 -19.51
C SER A 386 -17.50 -10.07 -20.86
N CYS A 387 -18.79 -10.03 -21.18
CA CYS A 387 -19.39 -10.81 -22.28
C CYS A 387 -19.87 -9.99 -23.46
N GLY A 388 -18.94 -9.34 -24.20
CA GLY A 388 -19.26 -8.76 -25.53
C GLY A 388 -19.63 -9.79 -26.62
N LEU A 389 -19.22 -11.04 -26.50
CA LEU A 389 -19.44 -12.08 -27.52
C LEU A 389 -20.73 -12.89 -27.34
N THR A 390 -21.32 -12.93 -26.15
CA THR A 390 -22.60 -13.66 -25.90
C THR A 390 -23.84 -12.83 -26.25
N ARG A 391 -23.72 -11.55 -26.53
CA ARG A 391 -24.88 -10.72 -27.00
C ARG A 391 -25.40 -11.08 -28.37
N LEU A 392 -24.60 -11.73 -29.19
CA LEU A 392 -25.04 -12.15 -30.54
C LEU A 392 -25.96 -13.39 -30.54
N SER A 393 -25.96 -14.20 -29.47
CA SER A 393 -26.83 -15.38 -29.37
C SER A 393 -28.16 -15.12 -28.64
N SER A 394 -28.38 -13.96 -28.05
CA SER A 394 -29.59 -13.62 -27.27
C SER A 394 -30.54 -12.63 -27.94
N LEU A 395 -30.43 -12.44 -29.26
CA LEU A 395 -31.35 -11.61 -30.03
C LEU A 395 -32.78 -12.22 -30.16
N SER A 396 -33.06 -13.34 -29.46
CA SER A 396 -34.33 -14.07 -29.53
C SER A 396 -35.24 -13.98 -28.31
N SER A 397 -34.92 -13.23 -27.27
CA SER A 397 -35.88 -13.05 -26.18
C SER A 397 -35.91 -11.61 -25.68
N LYS A 398 -37.06 -10.96 -25.86
CA LYS A 398 -37.46 -9.67 -25.26
C LYS A 398 -37.65 -9.85 -23.75
N SER A 399 -36.71 -10.40 -22.98
CA SER A 399 -36.66 -10.26 -21.54
C SER A 399 -35.88 -9.00 -21.26
N LYS A 400 -36.55 -7.95 -20.76
CA LYS A 400 -35.88 -6.83 -20.06
C LYS A 400 -35.00 -7.46 -19.01
N ALA A 401 -33.67 -7.56 -19.29
CA ALA A 401 -32.72 -8.03 -18.31
C ALA A 401 -32.86 -7.12 -17.09
N LYS A 402 -33.46 -7.64 -16.02
CA LYS A 402 -33.30 -7.09 -14.69
C LYS A 402 -31.81 -7.08 -14.47
N GLY A 403 -31.21 -5.88 -14.42
CA GLY A 403 -29.77 -5.73 -14.24
C GLY A 403 -29.35 -6.61 -13.05
N ASN A 404 -28.42 -7.53 -13.27
CA ASN A 404 -27.82 -8.30 -12.21
C ASN A 404 -27.28 -7.29 -11.19
N ARG A 405 -27.86 -7.27 -10.01
CA ARG A 405 -27.39 -6.39 -8.92
C ARG A 405 -26.09 -7.02 -8.41
N VAL A 406 -24.98 -6.36 -8.70
CA VAL A 406 -23.70 -6.73 -8.12
C VAL A 406 -23.81 -6.62 -6.61
N THR A 407 -23.27 -7.61 -5.91
CA THR A 407 -23.32 -7.68 -4.45
C THR A 407 -22.46 -6.56 -3.84
N PRO A 408 -22.98 -5.70 -2.97
CA PRO A 408 -22.15 -4.80 -2.18
C PRO A 408 -21.29 -5.60 -1.20
N PHE A 409 -20.16 -5.05 -0.76
CA PHE A 409 -19.46 -5.62 0.38
C PHE A 409 -20.40 -5.58 1.62
N PRO A 410 -20.48 -6.67 2.41
CA PRO A 410 -21.42 -6.78 3.53
C PRO A 410 -20.89 -6.04 4.77
N ILE A 411 -20.82 -4.71 4.69
CA ILE A 411 -20.24 -3.88 5.77
C ILE A 411 -21.28 -3.55 6.86
N THR A 412 -22.53 -3.84 6.61
CA THR A 412 -23.63 -3.57 7.53
C THR A 412 -23.65 -4.60 8.67
N ASP A 413 -24.06 -4.18 9.86
CA ASP A 413 -24.38 -4.98 11.06
C ASP A 413 -23.17 -5.53 11.86
N HIS A 414 -21.98 -5.58 11.29
CA HIS A 414 -20.85 -6.24 11.93
C HIS A 414 -19.65 -5.32 12.24
N LEU A 415 -19.60 -4.11 11.67
CA LEU A 415 -18.52 -3.18 11.98
C LEU A 415 -18.58 -2.73 13.44
N ASN A 416 -17.50 -2.96 14.16
CA ASN A 416 -17.39 -2.62 15.56
C ASN A 416 -16.01 -2.08 15.97
N VAL A 417 -15.13 -1.85 14.99
CA VAL A 417 -13.77 -1.37 15.19
C VAL A 417 -13.79 0.16 15.31
N PRO A 418 -13.21 0.78 16.35
CA PRO A 418 -12.99 2.22 16.38
C PRO A 418 -12.18 2.69 15.17
N MET A 419 -12.62 3.76 14.52
CA MET A 419 -12.01 4.29 13.30
C MET A 419 -11.62 5.76 13.43
N TYR A 420 -10.43 6.11 12.98
CA TYR A 420 -9.96 7.48 12.86
C TYR A 420 -9.48 7.73 11.43
N LEU A 421 -10.24 8.51 10.66
CA LEU A 421 -10.04 8.74 9.24
C LEU A 421 -9.52 10.16 9.01
N PHE A 422 -8.40 10.29 8.30
CA PHE A 422 -7.83 11.56 7.86
C PHE A 422 -8.03 11.72 6.36
N TYR A 423 -8.59 12.85 5.94
CA TYR A 423 -8.85 13.12 4.53
C TYR A 423 -8.59 14.58 4.16
N GLY A 424 -8.26 14.82 2.90
CA GLY A 424 -8.14 16.16 2.33
C GLY A 424 -9.41 16.58 1.59
N ASP A 425 -9.79 17.85 1.66
CA ASP A 425 -10.92 18.40 0.89
C ASP A 425 -10.62 18.57 -0.60
N SER A 426 -9.34 18.54 -0.97
CA SER A 426 -8.86 18.56 -2.36
C SER A 426 -8.62 17.16 -2.93
N ASP A 427 -8.89 16.11 -2.16
CA ASP A 427 -8.74 14.71 -2.57
C ASP A 427 -9.97 14.19 -3.30
N ILE A 428 -9.90 14.08 -4.63
CA ILE A 428 -11.01 13.59 -5.46
C ILE A 428 -11.22 12.07 -5.38
N LEU A 429 -10.31 11.31 -4.75
CA LEU A 429 -10.45 9.88 -4.55
C LEU A 429 -11.18 9.52 -3.24
N VAL A 430 -11.60 10.51 -2.45
CA VAL A 430 -12.29 10.31 -1.17
C VAL A 430 -13.61 11.06 -1.15
N ASP A 431 -14.72 10.33 -1.20
CA ASP A 431 -16.05 10.85 -0.82
C ASP A 431 -16.30 10.54 0.65
N ILE A 432 -15.90 11.46 1.53
CA ILE A 432 -15.95 11.22 2.97
C ILE A 432 -17.41 11.11 3.48
N GLU A 433 -18.33 11.84 2.89
CA GLU A 433 -19.74 11.79 3.32
C GLU A 433 -20.38 10.45 2.96
N LYS A 434 -20.15 9.93 1.76
CA LYS A 434 -20.59 8.57 1.42
C LYS A 434 -19.89 7.50 2.24
N THR A 435 -18.62 7.71 2.56
CA THR A 435 -17.86 6.79 3.42
C THR A 435 -18.44 6.77 4.84
N LYS A 436 -18.76 7.93 5.41
CA LYS A 436 -19.45 8.04 6.71
C LYS A 436 -20.81 7.36 6.69
N SER A 437 -21.63 7.68 5.70
CA SER A 437 -22.95 7.05 5.54
C SER A 437 -22.85 5.53 5.42
N LEU A 438 -21.90 5.02 4.63
CA LEU A 438 -21.66 3.59 4.48
C LEU A 438 -21.33 2.91 5.81
N ILE A 439 -20.51 3.56 6.66
CA ILE A 439 -20.05 3.01 7.93
C ILE A 439 -21.13 3.13 9.02
N VAL A 440 -21.84 4.25 9.08
CA VAL A 440 -22.68 4.61 10.23
C VAL A 440 -24.17 4.30 10.01
N ASP A 441 -24.72 4.53 8.80
CA ASP A 441 -26.18 4.49 8.58
C ASP A 441 -26.81 3.13 8.92
N ASN A 442 -26.04 2.05 8.77
CA ASN A 442 -26.51 0.70 9.09
C ASN A 442 -25.82 0.09 10.33
N ASN A 443 -24.97 0.88 11.02
CA ASN A 443 -24.19 0.43 12.19
C ASN A 443 -24.27 1.49 13.29
N VAL A 444 -25.37 1.53 14.04
CA VAL A 444 -25.58 2.54 15.11
C VAL A 444 -24.42 2.57 16.10
N GLN A 445 -23.81 1.42 16.36
CA GLN A 445 -22.63 1.29 17.24
C GLN A 445 -21.37 1.99 16.71
N MET A 446 -21.31 2.34 15.44
CA MET A 446 -20.19 3.05 14.84
C MET A 446 -20.30 4.58 14.98
N GLN A 447 -21.45 5.11 15.37
CA GLN A 447 -21.69 6.54 15.49
C GLN A 447 -20.70 7.21 16.46
N ASP A 448 -20.45 6.57 17.61
CA ASP A 448 -19.50 7.06 18.62
C ASP A 448 -18.06 6.56 18.40
N LYS A 449 -17.83 5.65 17.46
CA LYS A 449 -16.54 5.02 17.17
C LYS A 449 -15.85 5.55 15.92
N LEU A 450 -16.56 6.29 15.08
CA LEU A 450 -16.01 6.89 13.87
C LEU A 450 -15.60 8.34 14.13
N LYS A 451 -14.30 8.59 14.15
CA LYS A 451 -13.70 9.92 14.17
C LYS A 451 -13.18 10.27 12.78
N VAL A 452 -13.47 11.47 12.31
CA VAL A 452 -13.03 11.96 10.99
C VAL A 452 -12.33 13.29 11.17
N GLU A 453 -11.18 13.43 10.53
CA GLU A 453 -10.32 14.61 10.60
C GLU A 453 -10.11 15.19 9.20
N LEU A 454 -10.50 16.43 9.00
CA LEU A 454 -10.23 17.17 7.78
C LEU A 454 -8.82 17.76 7.82
N CYS A 455 -8.06 17.51 6.76
CA CYS A 455 -6.80 18.19 6.47
C CYS A 455 -7.06 19.21 5.34
N GLU A 456 -7.16 20.48 5.68
CA GLU A 456 -7.55 21.53 4.74
C GLU A 456 -6.56 21.65 3.57
N ASN A 457 -7.09 21.75 2.36
CA ASN A 457 -6.34 21.85 1.10
C ASN A 457 -5.42 20.64 0.79
N TYR A 458 -5.56 19.52 1.50
CA TYR A 458 -4.77 18.31 1.23
C TYR A 458 -5.34 17.56 0.03
N GLU A 459 -4.42 17.16 -0.84
CA GLU A 459 -4.64 16.17 -1.90
C GLU A 459 -4.32 14.75 -1.37
N HIS A 460 -4.49 13.73 -2.20
CA HIS A 460 -4.44 12.33 -1.80
C HIS A 460 -3.15 11.89 -1.07
N MET A 461 -1.99 12.31 -1.59
CA MET A 461 -0.69 11.94 -1.04
C MET A 461 -0.26 12.78 0.16
N ASP A 462 -0.92 13.90 0.43
CA ASP A 462 -0.50 14.86 1.44
C ASP A 462 -0.64 14.32 2.86
N THR A 463 -1.58 13.39 3.09
CA THR A 463 -1.73 12.69 4.37
C THR A 463 -0.56 11.76 4.72
N LEU A 464 0.36 11.53 3.76
CA LEU A 464 1.60 10.77 3.94
C LEU A 464 2.86 11.62 3.80
N TRP A 465 2.86 12.54 2.83
CA TRP A 465 4.08 13.21 2.37
C TRP A 465 3.99 14.73 2.41
N GLY A 466 2.87 15.29 2.86
CA GLY A 466 2.67 16.73 3.00
C GLY A 466 3.75 17.37 3.87
N ASP A 467 4.08 18.64 3.59
CA ASP A 467 5.12 19.33 4.34
C ASP A 467 4.77 19.51 5.81
N HIS A 468 3.47 19.63 6.13
CA HIS A 468 2.95 19.73 7.50
C HIS A 468 2.34 18.43 8.04
N VAL A 469 2.59 17.28 7.39
CA VAL A 469 1.97 15.99 7.72
C VAL A 469 2.21 15.54 9.16
N TYR A 470 3.36 15.91 9.75
CA TYR A 470 3.63 15.59 11.15
C TYR A 470 2.61 16.24 12.09
N GLU A 471 2.36 17.55 11.94
CA GLU A 471 1.44 18.28 12.81
C GLU A 471 -0.02 17.92 12.54
N ASP A 472 -0.38 17.82 11.25
CA ASP A 472 -1.75 17.67 10.82
C ASP A 472 -2.27 16.24 10.98
N VAL A 473 -1.38 15.22 10.85
CA VAL A 473 -1.74 13.81 10.83
C VAL A 473 -0.96 13.00 11.86
N PHE A 474 0.38 12.91 11.77
CA PHE A 474 1.16 11.92 12.52
C PHE A 474 1.14 12.15 14.01
N ARG A 475 1.27 13.40 14.46
CA ARG A 475 1.17 13.75 15.88
C ARG A 475 -0.19 13.37 16.47
N LYS A 476 -1.29 13.59 15.72
CA LYS A 476 -2.63 13.22 16.16
C LYS A 476 -2.79 11.70 16.29
N ILE A 477 -2.19 10.94 15.35
CA ILE A 477 -2.14 9.47 15.42
C ILE A 477 -1.39 9.02 16.67
N LEU A 478 -0.19 9.52 16.91
CA LEU A 478 0.62 9.17 18.09
C LEU A 478 -0.12 9.49 19.38
N MET A 479 -0.76 10.64 19.47
CA MET A 479 -1.57 11.02 20.64
C MET A 479 -2.78 10.09 20.83
N GLU A 480 -3.41 9.62 19.78
CA GLU A 480 -4.56 8.70 19.88
C GLU A 480 -4.09 7.32 20.35
N LEU A 481 -2.97 6.83 19.81
CA LEU A 481 -2.37 5.56 20.24
C LEU A 481 -1.90 5.60 21.71
N ASP A 482 -1.32 6.72 22.17
CA ASP A 482 -0.88 6.89 23.56
C ASP A 482 -2.04 6.88 24.56
N LYS A 483 -3.25 7.29 24.15
CA LYS A 483 -4.47 7.17 24.99
C LYS A 483 -4.92 5.73 25.14
N MET A 484 -4.67 4.88 24.14
CA MET A 484 -5.07 3.47 24.18
C MET A 484 -4.17 2.62 25.07
N ASP A 485 -2.96 3.10 25.35
CA ASP A 485 -1.98 2.43 26.19
C ASP A 485 -2.15 2.75 27.69
N LYS A 486 -3.02 3.73 28.02
CA LYS A 486 -3.37 4.16 29.38
C LYS A 486 -4.69 3.54 29.85
#